data_94b1be2120b54fde67471573dda58810
#
_entry.id   94b1be2120b54fde67471573dda58810
#
_cell.length_a   1.000
_cell.length_b   1.000
_cell.length_c   1.000
_cell.angle_alpha   90.00
_cell.angle_beta   90.00
_cell.angle_gamma   90.00
#
_symmetry.space_group_name_H-M   'P 1'
#
loop_
_entity.id
_entity.type
_entity.pdbx_description
1 polymer ?
#
loop_
_entity_poly.entity_id
_entity_poly.type
_entity_poly.pdbx_seq_one_letter_code
_entity_poly.pdbx_strand_id
1 'polypeptide(L)'
;MSFGIDTSVLVRLLVGEPAPLAAKARERLVEAHRLRQAVVVSDVVIAEAYHALKFHYEIESAAIRASMQQMLASGLIQPEPGSAVLATLAGKPGKAGFVDRLIQARYEADGLTTWTLDKAQAKIGKSAYIG
;
A
#
# COMPACT_ATOMS: atom_id res chain seq x y z
N MET A 1 -10.78 -3.82 20.23
CA MET A 1 -9.91 -4.82 19.59
C MET A 1 -9.55 -4.35 18.19
N SER A 2 -8.34 -4.57 17.77
CA SER A 2 -7.84 -4.14 16.45
C SER A 2 -7.32 -5.34 15.69
N PHE A 3 -7.35 -5.25 14.36
CA PHE A 3 -6.92 -6.33 13.47
C PHE A 3 -5.94 -5.79 12.43
N GLY A 4 -5.03 -6.66 12.01
CA GLY A 4 -4.19 -6.40 10.85
C GLY A 4 -4.57 -7.35 9.72
N ILE A 5 -4.55 -6.88 8.48
CA ILE A 5 -4.78 -7.76 7.34
C ILE A 5 -3.45 -8.12 6.69
N ASP A 6 -3.38 -9.32 6.13
CA ASP A 6 -2.24 -9.76 5.35
C ASP A 6 -2.47 -9.53 3.85
N THR A 7 -1.47 -9.88 3.06
CA THR A 7 -1.50 -9.71 1.61
C THR A 7 -2.65 -10.47 0.95
N SER A 8 -2.98 -11.67 1.46
CA SER A 8 -4.05 -12.49 0.87
C SER A 8 -5.41 -11.81 0.98
N VAL A 9 -5.68 -11.16 2.10
CA VAL A 9 -6.93 -10.41 2.31
C VAL A 9 -6.96 -9.17 1.40
N LEU A 10 -5.87 -8.41 1.39
CA LEU A 10 -5.80 -7.17 0.59
C LEU A 10 -5.96 -7.46 -0.91
N VAL A 11 -5.25 -8.44 -1.43
CA VAL A 11 -5.37 -8.82 -2.84
C VAL A 11 -6.80 -9.26 -3.17
N ARG A 12 -7.42 -10.04 -2.29
CA ARG A 12 -8.79 -10.51 -2.50
C ARG A 12 -9.78 -9.36 -2.58
N LEU A 13 -9.61 -8.37 -1.71
CA LEU A 13 -10.46 -7.18 -1.71
C LEU A 13 -10.28 -6.34 -2.99
N LEU A 14 -9.03 -6.19 -3.46
CA LEU A 14 -8.74 -5.36 -4.62
C LEU A 14 -9.08 -6.05 -5.95
N VAL A 15 -8.87 -7.37 -6.03
CA VAL A 15 -9.18 -8.14 -7.25
C VAL A 15 -10.67 -8.52 -7.32
N GLY A 16 -11.29 -8.80 -6.17
CA GLY A 16 -12.69 -9.19 -6.11
C GLY A 16 -12.96 -10.65 -6.49
N GLU A 17 -11.92 -11.46 -6.65
CA GLU A 17 -12.04 -12.86 -7.07
C GLU A 17 -11.14 -13.76 -6.23
N PRO A 18 -11.55 -15.02 -5.93
CA PRO A 18 -12.90 -15.54 -6.17
C PRO A 18 -13.96 -14.79 -5.38
N ALA A 19 -15.11 -14.57 -6.00
CA ALA A 19 -16.16 -13.73 -5.43
C ALA A 19 -16.60 -14.12 -4.01
N PRO A 20 -16.77 -15.41 -3.67
CA PRO A 20 -17.16 -15.79 -2.30
C PRO A 20 -16.18 -15.36 -1.24
N LEU A 21 -14.88 -15.46 -1.50
CA LEU A 21 -13.84 -15.04 -0.55
C LEU A 21 -13.76 -13.51 -0.44
N ALA A 22 -13.89 -12.81 -1.56
CA ALA A 22 -13.93 -11.35 -1.58
C ALA A 22 -15.13 -10.82 -0.79
N ALA A 23 -16.30 -11.46 -0.94
CA ALA A 23 -17.50 -11.10 -0.21
C ALA A 23 -17.32 -11.30 1.29
N LYS A 24 -16.73 -12.42 1.71
CA LYS A 24 -16.44 -12.70 3.12
C LYS A 24 -15.50 -11.64 3.72
N ALA A 25 -14.46 -11.27 2.98
CA ALA A 25 -13.52 -10.26 3.43
C ALA A 25 -14.23 -8.91 3.64
N ARG A 26 -15.07 -8.50 2.69
CA ARG A 26 -15.85 -7.25 2.81
C ARG A 26 -16.81 -7.30 4.00
N GLU A 27 -17.52 -8.40 4.18
CA GLU A 27 -18.45 -8.57 5.30
C GLU A 27 -17.74 -8.43 6.64
N ARG A 28 -16.55 -9.01 6.76
CA ARG A 28 -15.75 -8.89 8.00
C ARG A 28 -15.30 -7.45 8.24
N LEU A 29 -14.92 -6.73 7.20
CA LEU A 29 -14.55 -5.32 7.33
C LEU A 29 -15.73 -4.45 7.77
N VAL A 30 -16.88 -4.64 7.15
CA VAL A 30 -18.09 -3.89 7.50
C VAL A 30 -18.51 -4.19 8.94
N GLU A 31 -18.45 -5.44 9.36
CA GLU A 31 -18.77 -5.83 10.73
C GLU A 31 -17.80 -5.21 11.74
N ALA A 32 -16.49 -5.24 11.44
CA ALA A 32 -15.50 -4.61 12.30
C ALA A 32 -15.76 -3.11 12.43
N HIS A 33 -16.07 -2.45 11.31
CA HIS A 33 -16.40 -1.02 11.31
C HIS A 33 -17.64 -0.74 12.16
N ARG A 34 -18.69 -1.56 12.03
CA ARG A 34 -19.91 -1.44 12.83
C ARG A 34 -19.62 -1.57 14.33
N LEU A 35 -18.71 -2.46 14.70
CA LEU A 35 -18.31 -2.69 16.09
C LEU A 35 -17.23 -1.71 16.57
N ARG A 36 -16.85 -0.74 15.76
CA ARG A 36 -15.78 0.25 16.05
C ARG A 36 -14.45 -0.41 16.35
N GLN A 37 -14.14 -1.49 15.64
CA GLN A 37 -12.86 -2.19 15.70
C GLN A 37 -12.00 -1.71 14.54
N ALA A 38 -10.77 -1.33 14.83
CA ALA A 38 -9.84 -0.87 13.79
C ALA A 38 -9.29 -2.05 12.97
N VAL A 39 -9.23 -1.88 11.66
CA VAL A 39 -8.56 -2.81 10.75
C VAL A 39 -7.43 -2.05 10.07
N VAL A 40 -6.22 -2.56 10.16
CA VAL A 40 -5.00 -1.88 9.79
C VAL A 40 -4.26 -2.66 8.71
N VAL A 41 -3.66 -1.96 7.75
CA VAL A 41 -2.78 -2.54 6.73
C VAL A 41 -1.37 -1.97 6.87
N SER A 42 -0.36 -2.85 6.84
CA SER A 42 1.04 -2.42 6.92
C SER A 42 1.59 -2.01 5.56
N ASP A 43 2.64 -1.19 5.56
CA ASP A 43 3.33 -0.81 4.32
C ASP A 43 3.96 -2.02 3.63
N VAL A 44 4.39 -3.03 4.39
CA VAL A 44 4.92 -4.29 3.82
C VAL A 44 3.83 -5.00 3.03
N VAL A 45 2.62 -5.10 3.57
CA VAL A 45 1.47 -5.71 2.87
C VAL A 45 1.09 -4.90 1.64
N ILE A 46 1.09 -3.59 1.72
CA ILE A 46 0.85 -2.71 0.56
C ILE A 46 1.87 -3.02 -0.55
N ALA A 47 3.15 -3.11 -0.21
CA ALA A 47 4.21 -3.40 -1.18
C ALA A 47 4.04 -4.78 -1.82
N GLU A 48 3.79 -5.82 -1.01
CA GLU A 48 3.56 -7.17 -1.53
C GLU A 48 2.33 -7.23 -2.43
N ALA A 49 1.23 -6.61 -2.02
CA ALA A 49 0.00 -6.56 -2.82
C ALA A 49 0.22 -5.83 -4.14
N TYR A 50 0.93 -4.71 -4.12
CA TYR A 50 1.26 -3.98 -5.34
C TYR A 50 2.00 -4.86 -6.34
N HIS A 51 3.03 -5.57 -5.90
CA HIS A 51 3.80 -6.48 -6.75
C HIS A 51 2.94 -7.61 -7.29
N ALA A 52 2.10 -8.22 -6.45
CA ALA A 52 1.20 -9.29 -6.89
C ALA A 52 0.23 -8.79 -7.96
N LEU A 53 -0.37 -7.64 -7.75
CA LEU A 53 -1.33 -7.06 -8.70
C LEU A 53 -0.67 -6.69 -10.02
N LYS A 54 0.53 -6.14 -9.98
CA LYS A 54 1.25 -5.72 -11.18
C LYS A 54 1.81 -6.89 -11.98
N PHE A 55 2.47 -7.83 -11.33
CA PHE A 55 3.24 -8.87 -12.02
C PHE A 55 2.53 -10.20 -12.13
N HIS A 56 1.61 -10.52 -11.23
CA HIS A 56 0.85 -11.75 -11.29
C HIS A 56 -0.52 -11.56 -11.97
N TYR A 57 -1.20 -10.47 -11.64
CA TYR A 57 -2.50 -10.15 -12.24
C TYR A 57 -2.40 -9.20 -13.44
N GLU A 58 -1.21 -8.71 -13.74
CA GLU A 58 -0.94 -7.84 -14.90
C GLU A 58 -1.80 -6.57 -14.94
N ILE A 59 -2.05 -5.99 -13.77
CA ILE A 59 -2.81 -4.74 -13.65
C ILE A 59 -1.84 -3.56 -13.75
N GLU A 60 -2.24 -2.52 -14.46
CA GLU A 60 -1.43 -1.32 -14.61
C GLU A 60 -1.27 -0.56 -13.28
N SER A 61 -0.11 0.04 -13.10
CA SER A 61 0.25 0.79 -11.88
C SER A 61 -0.78 1.85 -11.51
N ALA A 62 -1.28 2.60 -12.50
CA ALA A 62 -2.27 3.65 -12.25
C ALA A 62 -3.57 3.08 -11.67
N ALA A 63 -4.03 1.93 -12.19
CA ALA A 63 -5.22 1.27 -11.70
C ALA A 63 -5.03 0.71 -10.29
N ILE A 64 -3.85 0.14 -10.01
CA ILE A 64 -3.51 -0.36 -8.67
C ILE A 64 -3.54 0.79 -7.66
N ARG A 65 -2.87 1.90 -7.98
CA ARG A 65 -2.81 3.07 -7.10
C ARG A 65 -4.20 3.64 -6.82
N ALA A 66 -5.03 3.76 -7.86
CA ALA A 66 -6.41 4.24 -7.71
C ALA A 66 -7.24 3.32 -6.80
N SER A 67 -7.13 2.01 -6.97
CA SER A 67 -7.83 1.03 -6.13
C SER A 67 -7.40 1.12 -4.67
N MET A 68 -6.10 1.27 -4.43
CA MET A 68 -5.57 1.44 -3.07
C MET A 68 -6.06 2.75 -2.43
N GLN A 69 -6.07 3.84 -3.19
CA GLN A 69 -6.61 5.12 -2.69
C GLN A 69 -8.08 5.00 -2.30
N GLN A 70 -8.89 4.39 -3.14
CA GLN A 70 -10.31 4.20 -2.85
C GLN A 70 -10.53 3.36 -1.60
N MET A 71 -9.77 2.28 -1.47
CA MET A 71 -9.87 1.40 -0.30
C MET A 71 -9.54 2.15 0.99
N LEU A 72 -8.45 2.90 1.01
CA LEU A 72 -8.04 3.66 2.19
C LEU A 72 -9.00 4.83 2.47
N ALA A 73 -9.57 5.43 1.42
CA ALA A 73 -10.55 6.50 1.58
C ALA A 73 -11.89 6.00 2.14
N SER A 74 -12.19 4.71 2.01
CA SER A 74 -13.44 4.14 2.53
C SER A 74 -13.55 4.18 4.05
N GLY A 75 -12.41 4.28 4.75
CA GLY A 75 -12.36 4.24 6.21
C GLY A 75 -12.50 2.85 6.82
N LEU A 76 -12.72 1.81 6.00
CA LEU A 76 -12.82 0.44 6.47
C LEU A 76 -11.48 -0.16 6.83
N ILE A 77 -10.41 0.30 6.18
CA ILE A 77 -9.04 -0.10 6.44
C ILE A 77 -8.19 1.15 6.62
N GLN A 78 -7.36 1.16 7.64
CA GLN A 78 -6.48 2.27 7.96
C GLN A 78 -5.02 1.87 7.72
N PRO A 79 -4.17 2.81 7.28
CA PRO A 79 -2.73 2.56 7.26
C PRO A 79 -2.20 2.31 8.68
N GLU A 80 -1.13 1.53 8.79
CA GLU A 80 -0.47 1.34 10.08
C GLU A 80 0.07 2.67 10.63
N PRO A 81 0.24 2.80 11.95
CA PRO A 81 0.90 3.97 12.52
C PRO A 81 2.30 4.17 11.92
N GLY A 82 2.59 5.40 11.49
CA GLY A 82 3.86 5.69 10.83
C GLY A 82 3.92 5.34 9.35
N SER A 83 2.83 4.88 8.76
CA SER A 83 2.77 4.56 7.33
C SER A 83 3.02 5.79 6.46
N ALA A 84 3.69 5.57 5.32
CA ALA A 84 3.90 6.58 4.29
C ALA A 84 3.01 6.35 3.05
N VAL A 85 2.08 5.40 3.10
CA VAL A 85 1.32 5.00 1.91
C VAL A 85 0.43 6.12 1.38
N LEU A 86 -0.25 6.88 2.25
CA LEU A 86 -1.12 7.97 1.80
C LEU A 86 -0.33 9.07 1.08
N ALA A 87 0.82 9.47 1.64
CA ALA A 87 1.69 10.46 1.01
C ALA A 87 2.24 9.94 -0.32
N THR A 88 2.61 8.67 -0.39
CA THR A 88 3.12 8.05 -1.61
C THR A 88 2.05 8.00 -2.70
N LEU A 89 0.83 7.64 -2.34
CA LEU A 89 -0.29 7.60 -3.30
C LEU A 89 -0.68 9.00 -3.79
N ALA A 90 -0.55 10.01 -2.95
CA ALA A 90 -0.84 11.39 -3.32
C ALA A 90 0.23 12.00 -4.21
N GLY A 91 1.45 11.44 -4.21
CA GLY A 91 2.55 11.95 -5.01
C GLY A 91 2.39 11.66 -6.51
N LYS A 92 3.13 12.42 -7.33
CA LYS A 92 3.10 12.22 -8.77
C LYS A 92 3.93 10.99 -9.16
N PRO A 93 3.44 10.15 -10.10
CA PRO A 93 4.26 9.07 -10.63
C PRO A 93 5.49 9.64 -11.37
N GLY A 94 6.57 8.87 -11.36
CA GLY A 94 7.82 9.23 -12.03
C GLY A 94 8.55 7.96 -12.44
N LYS A 95 9.85 8.08 -12.77
CA LYS A 95 10.67 6.94 -13.19
C LYS A 95 10.82 5.88 -12.10
N ALA A 96 10.93 6.31 -10.83
CA ALA A 96 10.97 5.39 -9.72
C ALA A 96 9.60 4.75 -9.50
N GLY A 97 9.57 3.45 -9.25
CA GLY A 97 8.34 2.71 -9.04
C GLY A 97 7.65 3.08 -7.73
N PHE A 98 6.41 2.65 -7.60
CA PHE A 98 5.60 2.92 -6.41
C PHE A 98 6.25 2.42 -5.12
N VAL A 99 6.76 1.18 -5.12
CA VAL A 99 7.37 0.58 -3.93
C VAL A 99 8.64 1.33 -3.54
N ASP A 100 9.47 1.71 -4.51
CA ASP A 100 10.67 2.51 -4.25
C ASP A 100 10.32 3.85 -3.59
N ARG A 101 9.26 4.48 -4.04
CA ARG A 101 8.76 5.74 -3.47
C ARG A 101 8.22 5.52 -2.07
N LEU A 102 7.53 4.41 -1.83
CA LEU A 102 7.01 4.05 -0.50
C LEU A 102 8.14 3.85 0.50
N ILE A 103 9.19 3.12 0.08
CA ILE A 103 10.39 2.89 0.90
C ILE A 103 11.03 4.23 1.28
N GLN A 104 11.27 5.08 0.30
CA GLN A 104 11.90 6.39 0.53
C GLN A 104 11.05 7.26 1.46
N ALA A 105 9.75 7.35 1.21
CA ALA A 105 8.83 8.16 2.00
C ALA A 105 8.75 7.67 3.45
N ARG A 106 8.80 6.35 3.66
CA ARG A 106 8.80 5.76 5.00
C ARG A 106 10.07 6.14 5.77
N TYR A 107 11.24 6.04 5.13
CA TYR A 107 12.50 6.45 5.74
C TYR A 107 12.50 7.95 6.05
N GLU A 108 12.07 8.77 5.11
CA GLU A 108 12.04 10.22 5.28
C GLU A 108 11.12 10.64 6.44
N ALA A 109 9.98 9.95 6.62
CA ALA A 109 9.07 10.20 7.74
C ALA A 109 9.75 9.96 9.09
N ASP A 110 10.73 9.04 9.14
CA ASP A 110 11.51 8.75 10.33
C ASP A 110 12.82 9.58 10.41
N GLY A 111 12.97 10.59 9.55
CA GLY A 111 14.15 11.47 9.56
C GLY A 111 15.38 10.85 8.92
N LEU A 112 15.22 9.80 8.12
CA LEU A 112 16.32 9.07 7.50
C LEU A 112 16.51 9.46 6.03
N THR A 113 17.76 9.39 5.58
CA THR A 113 18.09 9.51 4.15
C THR A 113 18.21 8.11 3.56
N THR A 114 17.59 7.86 2.41
CA THR A 114 17.68 6.57 1.73
C THR A 114 19.00 6.48 0.96
N TRP A 115 19.78 5.44 1.24
CA TRP A 115 20.96 5.09 0.44
C TRP A 115 20.54 4.10 -0.65
N THR A 116 20.98 4.35 -1.87
CA THR A 116 20.58 3.52 -3.01
C THR A 116 21.71 3.38 -4.02
N LEU A 117 21.66 2.28 -4.75
CA LEU A 117 22.50 2.04 -5.94
C LEU A 117 21.71 2.25 -7.24
N ASP A 118 20.45 2.65 -7.13
CA ASP A 118 19.58 2.94 -8.27
C ASP A 118 19.55 4.45 -8.52
N LYS A 119 19.95 4.88 -9.72
CA LYS A 119 20.01 6.30 -10.07
C LYS A 119 18.64 6.97 -10.10
N ALA A 120 17.58 6.23 -10.47
CA ALA A 120 16.23 6.76 -10.46
C ALA A 120 15.74 6.96 -9.02
N GLN A 121 16.03 6.01 -8.13
CA GLN A 121 15.71 6.11 -6.70
C GLN A 121 16.43 7.30 -6.05
N ALA A 122 17.67 7.59 -6.46
CA ALA A 122 18.46 8.68 -5.91
C ALA A 122 17.85 10.07 -6.16
N LYS A 123 16.93 10.18 -7.11
CA LYS A 123 16.28 11.45 -7.48
C LYS A 123 15.01 11.75 -6.71
N ILE A 124 14.55 10.84 -5.85
CA ILE A 124 13.31 11.04 -5.10
C ILE A 124 13.62 11.39 -3.63
N GLY A 125 12.95 12.44 -3.14
CA GLY A 125 13.04 12.89 -1.75
C GLY A 125 14.47 12.97 -1.23
N LYS A 126 14.65 12.59 0.02
CA LYS A 126 15.97 12.50 0.65
C LYS A 126 16.60 11.15 0.35
N SER A 127 17.22 11.04 -0.81
CA SER A 127 17.92 9.85 -1.25
C SER A 127 19.31 10.21 -1.74
N ALA A 128 20.25 9.29 -1.57
CA ALA A 128 21.64 9.47 -1.99
C ALA A 128 22.14 8.24 -2.70
N TYR A 129 22.71 8.43 -3.88
CA TYR A 129 23.39 7.39 -4.64
C TYR A 129 24.76 7.14 -4.02
N ILE A 130 25.04 5.90 -3.64
CA ILE A 130 26.27 5.54 -2.94
C ILE A 130 27.26 4.73 -3.78
N GLY A 131 26.95 4.56 -5.06
CA GLY A 131 27.83 3.86 -6.01
C GLY A 131 28.86 4.76 -6.66
#